data_0a3b3e5f83931d053ef48fa4b9c853e9
#
_entry.id   0a3b3e5f83931d053ef48fa4b9c853e9
#
_cell.length_a   1.000
_cell.length_b   1.000
_cell.length_c   1.000
_cell.angle_alpha   90.00
_cell.angle_beta   90.00
_cell.angle_gamma   90.00
#
_symmetry.space_group_name_H-M   'P 1'
#
loop_
_entity.id
_entity.type
_entity.pdbx_description
1 polymer ?
#
loop_
_entity_poly.entity_id
_entity_poly.type
_entity_poly.pdbx_seq_one_letter_code
_entity_poly.pdbx_strand_id
1 'polypeptide(L)'
;DYSYLNRCAVDQKTMDELLFDQNGRSVFKDVCPLVASLISSQLEKNNINPNDVSKFWLHQANGKMIRLIASKVLNKDDFDPSLIPMPIKQFGNLASVGSLFAFNLNNDLNPGDKGVICSFGAGYSVCSIIVEKI
;
A
#
# COMPACT_ATOMS: atom_id res chain seq x y z
N ASP A 1 -20.39 3.67 10.08
CA ASP A 1 -19.77 3.25 11.33
C ASP A 1 -18.53 4.12 11.60
N TYR A 2 -18.61 4.99 12.60
CA TYR A 2 -17.50 5.93 12.96
C TYR A 2 -16.36 5.25 13.74
N SER A 3 -16.43 3.94 13.97
CA SER A 3 -15.42 3.19 14.73
C SER A 3 -14.03 3.24 14.09
N TYR A 4 -13.96 3.45 12.78
CA TYR A 4 -12.68 3.55 12.04
C TYR A 4 -12.02 4.93 12.14
N LEU A 5 -12.80 6.00 12.31
CA LEU A 5 -12.29 7.37 12.37
C LEU A 5 -11.41 7.63 13.60
N ASN A 6 -11.66 6.89 14.70
CA ASN A 6 -10.93 7.05 15.96
C ASN A 6 -9.62 6.24 16.01
N ARG A 7 -9.24 5.54 14.95
CA ARG A 7 -8.02 4.72 14.93
C ARG A 7 -6.77 5.48 14.49
N CYS A 8 -6.98 6.60 13.83
CA CYS A 8 -5.92 7.54 13.45
C CYS A 8 -6.44 8.94 13.77
N ALA A 9 -6.00 9.51 14.86
CA ALA A 9 -6.42 10.83 15.29
C ALA A 9 -5.25 11.57 15.96
N VAL A 10 -5.37 12.89 16.05
CA VAL A 10 -4.51 13.68 16.94
C VAL A 10 -5.01 13.44 18.36
N ASP A 11 -4.13 13.11 19.29
CA ASP A 11 -4.50 12.98 20.70
C ASP A 11 -4.95 14.33 21.26
N GLN A 12 -6.27 14.44 21.57
CA GLN A 12 -6.85 15.65 22.13
C GLN A 12 -6.48 15.86 23.59
N LYS A 13 -5.89 14.87 24.26
CA LYS A 13 -5.50 14.97 25.67
C LYS A 13 -4.19 15.71 25.86
N THR A 14 -3.37 15.80 24.83
CA THR A 14 -2.08 16.48 24.82
C THR A 14 -2.10 17.63 23.82
N MET A 15 -3.08 18.57 23.99
CA MET A 15 -3.23 19.72 23.09
C MET A 15 -1.97 20.58 22.93
N ASP A 16 -1.02 20.49 23.84
CA ASP A 16 0.27 21.18 23.78
C ASP A 16 1.28 20.48 22.84
N GLU A 17 1.05 19.20 22.52
CA GLU A 17 1.87 18.42 21.61
C GLU A 17 0.94 17.70 20.60
N LEU A 18 0.53 18.35 19.53
CA LEU A 18 -0.31 17.78 18.47
C LEU A 18 0.34 16.55 17.81
N LEU A 19 0.51 15.48 18.58
CA LEU A 19 1.11 14.24 18.12
C LEU A 19 0.09 13.38 17.39
N PHE A 20 0.54 12.77 16.31
CA PHE A 20 -0.23 11.76 15.61
C PHE A 20 -0.30 10.49 16.45
N ASP A 21 -1.50 10.08 16.87
CA ASP A 21 -1.74 8.82 17.54
C ASP A 21 -2.45 7.83 16.62
N GLN A 22 -2.02 6.59 16.67
CA GLN A 22 -2.56 5.52 15.84
C GLN A 22 -2.57 4.19 16.58
N ASN A 23 -3.72 3.53 16.62
CA ASN A 23 -3.79 2.13 17.02
C ASN A 23 -3.22 1.23 15.90
N GLY A 24 -1.89 1.16 15.83
CA GLY A 24 -1.17 0.48 14.74
C GLY A 24 -1.52 -1.00 14.59
N ARG A 25 -1.85 -1.71 15.69
CA ARG A 25 -2.26 -3.11 15.64
C ARG A 25 -3.62 -3.30 14.96
N SER A 26 -4.59 -2.44 15.27
CA SER A 26 -5.91 -2.46 14.65
C SER A 26 -5.83 -2.08 13.19
N VAL A 27 -5.10 -1.01 12.87
CA VAL A 27 -4.87 -0.56 11.48
C VAL A 27 -4.23 -1.68 10.65
N PHE A 28 -3.20 -2.35 11.17
CA PHE A 28 -2.56 -3.48 10.48
C PHE A 28 -3.56 -4.59 10.15
N LYS A 29 -4.39 -4.97 11.13
CA LYS A 29 -5.36 -6.06 11.00
C LYS A 29 -6.45 -5.75 9.97
N ASP A 30 -6.91 -4.50 9.93
CA ASP A 30 -8.02 -4.10 9.07
C ASP A 30 -7.56 -3.74 7.66
N VAL A 31 -6.49 -2.95 7.55
CA VAL A 31 -6.06 -2.37 6.27
C VAL A 31 -5.41 -3.40 5.35
N CYS A 32 -4.60 -4.32 5.87
CA CYS A 32 -3.91 -5.28 4.99
C CYS A 32 -4.88 -6.15 4.17
N PRO A 33 -5.92 -6.77 4.75
CA PRO A 33 -6.87 -7.55 3.95
C PRO A 33 -7.73 -6.65 3.05
N LEU A 34 -8.11 -5.45 3.49
CA LEU A 34 -8.89 -4.51 2.70
C LEU A 34 -8.16 -4.10 1.42
N VAL A 35 -6.90 -3.69 1.55
CA VAL A 35 -6.06 -3.27 0.42
C VAL A 35 -5.79 -4.44 -0.53
N ALA A 36 -5.46 -5.61 0.00
CA ALA A 36 -5.23 -6.80 -0.83
C ALA A 36 -6.49 -7.18 -1.62
N SER A 37 -7.66 -7.18 -0.98
CA SER A 37 -8.93 -7.46 -1.65
C SER A 37 -9.26 -6.45 -2.75
N LEU A 38 -9.01 -5.15 -2.51
CA LEU A 38 -9.22 -4.11 -3.52
C LEU A 38 -8.33 -4.34 -4.75
N ILE A 39 -7.03 -4.56 -4.53
CA ILE A 39 -6.08 -4.81 -5.63
C ILE A 39 -6.47 -6.08 -6.40
N SER A 40 -6.75 -7.18 -5.70
CA SER A 40 -7.13 -8.45 -6.35
C SER A 40 -8.42 -8.30 -7.16
N SER A 41 -9.45 -7.65 -6.61
CA SER A 41 -10.70 -7.39 -7.35
C SER A 41 -10.50 -6.48 -8.57
N GLN A 42 -9.60 -5.50 -8.47
CA GLN A 42 -9.28 -4.61 -9.59
C GLN A 42 -8.55 -5.36 -10.71
N LEU A 43 -7.58 -6.22 -10.35
CA LEU A 43 -6.87 -7.06 -11.32
C LEU A 43 -7.82 -8.04 -12.01
N GLU A 44 -8.68 -8.72 -11.25
CA GLU A 44 -9.69 -9.65 -11.77
C GLU A 44 -10.64 -8.97 -12.75
N LYS A 45 -11.18 -7.79 -12.40
CA LYS A 45 -12.06 -7.01 -13.30
C LYS A 45 -11.41 -6.61 -14.61
N ASN A 46 -10.09 -6.52 -14.64
CA ASN A 46 -9.32 -6.20 -15.84
C ASN A 46 -8.71 -7.45 -16.52
N ASN A 47 -9.06 -8.65 -16.07
CA ASN A 47 -8.54 -9.93 -16.57
C ASN A 47 -6.99 -10.00 -16.49
N ILE A 48 -6.41 -9.46 -15.44
CA ILE A 48 -4.96 -9.48 -15.19
C ILE A 48 -4.66 -10.49 -14.09
N ASN A 49 -3.79 -11.47 -14.39
CA ASN A 49 -3.30 -12.38 -13.36
C ASN A 49 -2.32 -11.59 -12.44
N PRO A 50 -2.46 -11.66 -11.10
CA PRO A 50 -1.53 -10.99 -10.19
C PRO A 50 -0.05 -11.34 -10.41
N ASN A 51 0.25 -12.55 -10.92
CA ASN A 51 1.62 -12.97 -11.21
C ASN A 51 2.18 -12.38 -12.51
N ASP A 52 1.35 -11.77 -13.35
CA ASP A 52 1.75 -11.07 -14.58
C ASP A 52 2.00 -9.57 -14.32
N VAL A 53 1.81 -9.11 -13.09
CA VAL A 53 2.12 -7.74 -12.68
C VAL A 53 3.60 -7.62 -12.40
N SER A 54 4.28 -6.74 -13.11
CA SER A 54 5.74 -6.55 -13.03
C SER A 54 6.17 -5.75 -11.80
N LYS A 55 5.33 -4.86 -11.27
CA LYS A 55 5.63 -4.05 -10.08
C LYS A 55 4.38 -3.70 -9.26
N PHE A 56 4.56 -3.67 -7.93
CA PHE A 56 3.58 -3.15 -6.97
C PHE A 56 4.22 -2.02 -6.16
N TRP A 57 3.84 -0.77 -6.43
CA TRP A 57 4.26 0.40 -5.66
C TRP A 57 3.21 0.69 -4.59
N LEU A 58 3.38 0.05 -3.44
CA LEU A 58 2.44 0.13 -2.34
C LEU A 58 2.76 1.30 -1.40
N HIS A 59 1.76 1.75 -0.67
CA HIS A 59 1.91 2.76 0.37
C HIS A 59 3.01 2.40 1.37
N GLN A 60 3.93 3.30 1.61
CA GLN A 60 5.14 3.11 2.39
C GLN A 60 4.92 3.35 3.90
N ALA A 61 3.91 2.68 4.49
CA ALA A 61 3.59 2.84 5.91
C ALA A 61 4.49 1.98 6.82
N ASN A 62 4.66 0.71 6.45
CA ASN A 62 5.37 -0.29 7.25
C ASN A 62 5.78 -1.46 6.36
N GLY A 63 7.03 -1.89 6.42
CA GLY A 63 7.54 -2.98 5.59
C GLY A 63 6.83 -4.32 5.79
N LYS A 64 6.32 -4.62 7.01
CA LYS A 64 5.53 -5.83 7.28
C LYS A 64 4.15 -5.76 6.60
N MET A 65 3.51 -4.58 6.61
CA MET A 65 2.24 -4.37 5.91
C MET A 65 2.41 -4.56 4.40
N ILE A 66 3.43 -3.95 3.82
CA ILE A 66 3.75 -4.06 2.40
C ILE A 66 3.90 -5.52 1.99
N ARG A 67 4.72 -6.29 2.71
CA ARG A 67 4.91 -7.72 2.43
C ARG A 67 3.61 -8.52 2.58
N LEU A 68 2.83 -8.30 3.63
CA LEU A 68 1.58 -9.02 3.85
C LEU A 68 0.53 -8.73 2.77
N ILE A 69 0.40 -7.47 2.35
CA ILE A 69 -0.50 -7.10 1.25
C ILE A 69 -0.08 -7.83 -0.04
N ALA A 70 1.20 -7.77 -0.37
CA ALA A 70 1.74 -8.43 -1.54
C ALA A 70 1.56 -9.96 -1.51
N SER A 71 1.88 -10.61 -0.39
CA SER A 71 1.67 -12.04 -0.19
C SER A 71 0.20 -12.45 -0.44
N LYS A 72 -0.73 -11.65 0.08
CA LYS A 72 -2.17 -11.89 -0.12
C LYS A 72 -2.60 -11.71 -1.58
N VAL A 73 -2.11 -10.69 -2.27
CA VAL A 73 -2.43 -10.44 -3.69
C VAL A 73 -1.84 -11.52 -4.58
N LEU A 74 -0.58 -11.90 -4.34
CA LEU A 74 0.14 -12.91 -5.13
C LEU A 74 -0.21 -14.35 -4.74
N ASN A 75 -0.92 -14.53 -3.62
CA ASN A 75 -1.22 -15.83 -3.00
C ASN A 75 0.04 -16.70 -2.77
N LYS A 76 1.15 -16.07 -2.37
CA LYS A 76 2.41 -16.72 -2.04
C LYS A 76 3.25 -15.82 -1.13
N ASP A 77 4.05 -16.44 -0.25
CA ASP A 77 4.90 -15.72 0.70
C ASP A 77 6.32 -15.47 0.16
N ASP A 78 6.76 -16.32 -0.75
CA ASP A 78 8.05 -16.18 -1.43
C ASP A 78 7.85 -15.58 -2.83
N PHE A 79 8.36 -14.39 -3.03
CA PHE A 79 8.33 -13.64 -4.29
C PHE A 79 9.59 -12.79 -4.42
N ASP A 80 9.96 -12.46 -5.64
CA ASP A 80 11.09 -11.61 -5.94
C ASP A 80 10.91 -10.24 -5.25
N PRO A 81 11.83 -9.83 -4.37
CA PRO A 81 11.78 -8.52 -3.71
C PRO A 81 11.72 -7.33 -4.68
N SER A 82 12.19 -7.49 -5.91
CA SER A 82 12.16 -6.45 -6.94
C SER A 82 10.74 -6.09 -7.40
N LEU A 83 9.79 -7.02 -7.25
CA LEU A 83 8.37 -6.78 -7.54
C LEU A 83 7.76 -5.69 -6.64
N ILE A 84 8.33 -5.50 -5.45
CA ILE A 84 7.74 -4.65 -4.41
C ILE A 84 8.80 -3.73 -3.83
N PRO A 85 9.11 -2.63 -4.52
CA PRO A 85 10.06 -1.64 -4.03
C PRO A 85 9.68 -1.11 -2.65
N MET A 86 10.65 -1.06 -1.74
CA MET A 86 10.45 -0.61 -0.36
C MET A 86 11.39 0.54 0.02
N PRO A 87 11.25 1.73 -0.58
CA PRO A 87 12.04 2.89 -0.22
C PRO A 87 11.85 3.35 1.23
N ILE A 88 10.81 2.87 1.92
CA ILE A 88 10.60 3.10 3.36
C ILE A 88 11.83 2.76 4.21
N LYS A 89 12.64 1.80 3.80
CA LYS A 89 13.86 1.42 4.52
C LYS A 89 14.87 2.57 4.59
N GLN A 90 14.85 3.45 3.60
CA GLN A 90 15.80 4.55 3.44
C GLN A 90 15.18 5.90 3.79
N PHE A 91 13.91 6.12 3.45
CA PHE A 91 13.24 7.42 3.54
C PHE A 91 12.15 7.49 4.60
N GLY A 92 11.83 6.38 5.27
CA GLY A 92 10.74 6.32 6.24
C GLY A 92 9.35 6.37 5.60
N ASN A 93 8.33 6.64 6.42
CA ASN A 93 6.95 6.77 5.97
C ASN A 93 6.69 8.17 5.42
N LEU A 94 6.49 8.27 4.12
CA LEU A 94 6.20 9.51 3.40
C LEU A 94 4.69 9.77 3.22
N ALA A 95 3.85 9.18 4.07
CA ALA A 95 2.39 9.25 3.98
C ALA A 95 1.89 8.82 2.58
N SER A 96 0.83 9.46 2.05
CA SER A 96 0.23 9.08 0.77
C SER A 96 1.17 9.23 -0.44
N VAL A 97 2.18 10.09 -0.35
CA VAL A 97 3.18 10.28 -1.42
C VAL A 97 4.11 9.07 -1.55
N GLY A 98 4.23 8.23 -0.52
CA GLY A 98 5.17 7.11 -0.49
C GLY A 98 5.02 6.12 -1.64
N SER A 99 3.81 5.85 -2.12
CA SER A 99 3.58 4.96 -3.28
C SER A 99 4.06 5.59 -4.59
N LEU A 100 3.78 6.89 -4.80
CA LEU A 100 4.23 7.63 -5.97
C LEU A 100 5.75 7.83 -5.96
N PHE A 101 6.33 8.02 -4.78
CA PHE A 101 7.77 8.10 -4.60
C PHE A 101 8.45 6.76 -4.94
N ALA A 102 7.86 5.64 -4.49
CA ALA A 102 8.32 4.30 -4.85
C ALA A 102 8.25 4.06 -6.37
N PHE A 103 7.16 4.49 -7.01
CA PHE A 103 7.00 4.46 -8.47
C PHE A 103 8.09 5.27 -9.18
N ASN A 104 8.32 6.52 -8.76
CA ASN A 104 9.32 7.38 -9.39
C ASN A 104 10.74 6.81 -9.31
N LEU A 105 11.11 6.21 -8.17
CA LEU A 105 12.44 5.63 -7.98
C LEU A 105 12.64 4.28 -8.68
N ASN A 106 11.58 3.56 -8.98
CA ASN A 106 11.64 2.17 -9.46
C ASN A 106 10.69 1.96 -10.64
N ASN A 107 10.66 2.91 -11.59
CA ASN A 107 9.88 2.84 -12.81
C ASN A 107 10.73 2.24 -13.94
N ASP A 108 11.12 0.99 -13.77
CA ASP A 108 11.95 0.20 -14.68
C ASP A 108 11.14 -0.83 -15.49
N LEU A 109 9.90 -0.49 -15.83
CA LEU A 109 9.03 -1.31 -16.66
C LEU A 109 9.46 -1.29 -18.13
N ASN A 110 9.32 -2.43 -18.80
CA ASN A 110 9.42 -2.53 -20.27
C ASN A 110 8.07 -2.20 -20.93
N PRO A 111 8.06 -1.82 -22.21
CA PRO A 111 6.80 -1.66 -22.94
C PRO A 111 5.91 -2.90 -22.85
N GLY A 112 4.63 -2.71 -22.50
CA GLY A 112 3.66 -3.76 -22.24
C GLY A 112 3.60 -4.27 -20.80
N ASP A 113 4.61 -3.98 -19.97
CA ASP A 113 4.59 -4.34 -18.56
C ASP A 113 3.51 -3.58 -17.80
N LYS A 114 2.87 -4.27 -16.85
CA LYS A 114 1.85 -3.69 -15.99
C LYS A 114 2.34 -3.54 -14.56
N GLY A 115 1.90 -2.47 -13.91
CA GLY A 115 2.18 -2.23 -12.51
C GLY A 115 0.95 -1.76 -11.75
N VAL A 116 1.00 -1.86 -10.44
CA VAL A 116 -0.06 -1.39 -9.54
C VAL A 116 0.51 -0.35 -8.59
N ILE A 117 -0.10 0.83 -8.57
CA ILE A 117 0.18 1.88 -7.57
C ILE A 117 -0.99 1.89 -6.59
N CYS A 118 -0.72 1.67 -5.31
CA CYS A 118 -1.77 1.69 -4.29
C CYS A 118 -1.34 2.48 -3.06
N SER A 119 -2.20 3.42 -2.67
CA SER A 119 -2.04 4.20 -1.44
C SER A 119 -3.26 4.06 -0.55
N PHE A 120 -3.06 4.21 0.75
CA PHE A 120 -4.15 4.22 1.72
C PHE A 120 -3.84 5.19 2.87
N GLY A 121 -4.87 5.58 3.58
CA GLY A 121 -4.77 6.52 4.69
C GLY A 121 -5.94 6.42 5.64
N ALA A 122 -6.01 7.43 6.52
CA ALA A 122 -7.10 7.53 7.49
C ALA A 122 -8.45 7.55 6.80
N GLY A 123 -9.43 6.97 7.49
CA GLY A 123 -10.76 7.00 6.93
C GLY A 123 -11.55 5.68 7.05
N TYR A 124 -11.19 4.43 6.69
CA TYR A 124 -10.03 4.26 5.80
C TYR A 124 -10.32 4.72 4.37
N SER A 125 -9.35 5.38 3.76
CA SER A 125 -9.37 5.69 2.33
C SER A 125 -8.33 4.85 1.62
N VAL A 126 -8.70 4.20 0.53
CA VAL A 126 -7.79 3.38 -0.28
C VAL A 126 -7.99 3.73 -1.76
N CYS A 127 -6.90 3.96 -2.46
CA CYS A 127 -6.90 4.17 -3.89
C CYS A 127 -5.88 3.24 -4.54
N SER A 128 -6.29 2.56 -5.62
CA SER A 128 -5.43 1.71 -6.43
C SER A 128 -5.63 2.01 -7.90
N ILE A 129 -4.54 2.08 -8.65
CA ILE A 129 -4.54 2.25 -10.10
C ILE A 129 -3.64 1.22 -10.75
N ILE A 130 -4.05 0.71 -11.91
CA ILE A 130 -3.22 -0.13 -12.77
C ILE A 130 -2.62 0.79 -13.84
N VAL A 131 -1.33 0.66 -14.07
CA VAL A 131 -0.59 1.37 -15.11
C VAL A 131 0.04 0.37 -16.06
N GLU A 132 0.18 0.76 -17.32
CA GLU A 132 0.89 -0.01 -18.34
C GLU A 132 1.94 0.87 -18.98
N LYS A 133 3.13 0.33 -19.21
CA LYS A 133 4.19 1.02 -19.92
C LYS A 133 3.90 0.98 -21.42
N ILE A 134 3.82 2.14 -22.04
CA ILE A 134 3.68 2.32 -23.49
C ILE A 134 5.05 2.29 -24.15
#